data_3516aac6d0f4071fb35ac0e7b6906f85
#
_entry.id   3516aac6d0f4071fb35ac0e7b6906f85
#
_cell.length_a   1.000
_cell.length_b   1.000
_cell.length_c   1.000
_cell.angle_alpha   90.00
_cell.angle_beta   90.00
_cell.angle_gamma   90.00
#
_symmetry.space_group_name_H-M   'P 1'
#
loop_
_entity.id
_entity.type
_entity.pdbx_description
1 polymer ?
#
loop_
_entity_poly.entity_id
_entity_poly.type
_entity_poly.pdbx_seq_one_letter_code
_entity_poly.pdbx_strand_id
1 'polypeptide(L)'
;EPFSYNDRYGVRPPSKWQIPAILCALLGISWLVWAGLHHSNPPYRTTLISFSITSEKEVSIRFLLERRSSETPYACTLVARDIDKNVIGQIDEVIPAGKSKIERITPIPTRGPAVNADVVRCRESD
;
A
#
# COMPACT_ATOMS: atom_id res chain seq x y z
N GLU A 1 24.55 57.88 17.20
CA GLU A 1 23.64 56.80 17.49
C GLU A 1 24.37 55.56 17.99
N PRO A 2 23.90 54.98 19.05
CA PRO A 2 24.54 53.76 19.48
C PRO A 2 24.37 52.66 18.46
N PHE A 3 25.44 51.89 18.28
CA PHE A 3 25.44 50.75 17.40
C PHE A 3 24.44 49.71 17.88
N SER A 4 23.58 49.23 16.98
CA SER A 4 22.64 48.17 17.27
C SER A 4 23.03 46.91 16.52
N TYR A 5 23.36 45.88 17.25
CA TYR A 5 23.75 44.62 16.66
C TYR A 5 22.60 44.04 15.84
N ASN A 6 21.35 44.17 16.34
CA ASN A 6 20.18 43.65 15.67
C ASN A 6 19.92 44.34 14.35
N ASP A 7 20.10 45.65 14.30
CA ASP A 7 19.90 46.40 13.05
C ASP A 7 20.94 46.06 12.00
N ARG A 8 22.19 45.92 12.42
CA ARG A 8 23.28 45.69 11.48
C ARG A 8 23.28 44.28 10.91
N TYR A 9 22.95 43.28 11.69
CA TYR A 9 23.02 41.89 11.30
C TYR A 9 21.67 41.27 11.00
N GLY A 10 20.62 42.07 10.99
CA GLY A 10 19.29 41.59 10.64
C GLY A 10 18.64 40.70 11.68
N VAL A 11 19.16 40.66 12.88
CA VAL A 11 18.57 39.90 13.97
C VAL A 11 17.33 40.65 14.46
N ARG A 12 16.21 40.01 14.41
CA ARG A 12 14.96 40.61 14.82
C ARG A 12 14.63 40.26 16.27
N PRO A 13 14.05 41.21 17.02
CA PRO A 13 13.56 40.91 18.35
C PRO A 13 12.44 39.89 18.28
N PRO A 14 12.19 39.13 19.37
CA PRO A 14 11.07 38.22 19.39
C PRO A 14 9.78 38.94 19.03
N SER A 15 9.04 38.42 18.09
CA SER A 15 7.83 39.05 17.61
C SER A 15 6.65 38.09 17.71
N LYS A 16 5.46 38.63 17.52
CA LYS A 16 4.23 37.86 17.63
C LYS A 16 4.09 36.79 16.57
N TRP A 17 4.89 36.85 15.50
CA TRP A 17 4.81 35.85 14.44
C TRP A 17 5.24 34.46 14.90
N GLN A 18 6.03 34.40 15.98
CA GLN A 18 6.49 33.10 16.50
C GLN A 18 5.33 32.24 17.00
N ILE A 19 4.33 32.88 17.60
CA ILE A 19 3.17 32.15 18.12
C ILE A 19 2.38 31.47 17.00
N PRO A 20 1.97 32.17 15.93
CA PRO A 20 1.28 31.51 14.82
C PRO A 20 2.18 30.48 14.11
N ALA A 21 3.50 30.73 14.03
CA ALA A 21 4.42 29.78 13.42
C ALA A 21 4.48 28.47 14.20
N ILE A 22 4.51 28.56 15.53
CA ILE A 22 4.52 27.38 16.39
C ILE A 22 3.21 26.61 16.26
N LEU A 23 2.08 27.35 16.23
CA LEU A 23 0.78 26.72 16.06
C LEU A 23 0.67 25.99 14.73
N CYS A 24 1.15 26.61 13.64
CA CYS A 24 1.14 25.97 12.33
C CYS A 24 2.03 24.73 12.31
N ALA A 25 3.19 24.79 12.97
CA ALA A 25 4.10 23.65 13.06
C ALA A 25 3.45 22.49 13.82
N LEU A 26 2.80 22.79 14.93
CA LEU A 26 2.12 21.77 15.73
C LEU A 26 0.97 21.13 14.96
N LEU A 27 0.18 21.93 14.24
CA LEU A 27 -0.93 21.42 13.43
C LEU A 27 -0.38 20.55 12.28
N GLY A 28 0.69 21.00 11.64
CA GLY A 28 1.30 20.24 10.55
C GLY A 28 1.87 18.92 11.01
N ILE A 29 2.58 18.91 12.13
CA ILE A 29 3.14 17.69 12.70
C ILE A 29 2.03 16.74 13.12
N SER A 30 0.98 17.26 13.76
CA SER A 30 -0.16 16.45 14.17
C SER A 30 -0.83 15.80 12.97
N TRP A 31 -1.01 16.56 11.90
CA TRP A 31 -1.60 16.03 10.68
C TRP A 31 -0.72 14.97 10.04
N LEU A 32 0.59 15.20 10.00
CA LEU A 32 1.53 14.22 9.43
C LEU A 32 1.53 12.92 10.22
N VAL A 33 1.50 13.00 11.55
CA VAL A 33 1.44 11.81 12.40
C VAL A 33 0.13 11.07 12.16
N TRP A 34 -0.99 11.80 12.11
CA TRP A 34 -2.29 11.18 11.86
C TRP A 34 -2.32 10.50 10.50
N ALA A 35 -1.86 11.20 9.44
CA ALA A 35 -1.84 10.65 8.09
C ALA A 35 -0.93 9.43 7.99
N GLY A 36 0.24 9.50 8.65
CA GLY A 36 1.16 8.37 8.67
C GLY A 36 0.56 7.14 9.33
N LEU A 37 -0.07 7.32 10.49
CA LEU A 37 -0.70 6.22 11.18
C LEU A 37 -1.89 5.66 10.41
N HIS A 38 -2.66 6.53 9.77
CA HIS A 38 -3.81 6.10 9.00
C HIS A 38 -3.40 5.30 7.76
N HIS A 39 -2.37 5.74 7.05
CA HIS A 39 -1.92 5.09 5.82
C HIS A 39 -0.96 3.91 6.06
N SER A 40 -0.27 3.90 7.18
CA SER A 40 0.67 2.81 7.47
C SER A 40 -0.02 1.54 7.99
N ASN A 41 -1.31 1.62 8.27
CA ASN A 41 -2.05 0.52 8.86
C ASN A 41 -3.25 0.16 7.98
N PRO A 42 -3.00 -0.36 6.76
CA PRO A 42 -4.08 -0.68 5.83
C PRO A 42 -4.96 -1.81 6.34
N PRO A 43 -6.21 -1.90 5.86
CA PRO A 43 -7.11 -2.98 6.28
C PRO A 43 -6.66 -4.36 5.81
N TYR A 44 -5.86 -4.40 4.75
CA TYR A 44 -5.27 -5.65 4.29
C TYR A 44 -3.91 -5.38 3.66
N ARG A 45 -3.11 -6.43 3.58
CA ARG A 45 -1.80 -6.37 2.95
C ARG A 45 -1.58 -7.68 2.19
N THR A 46 -1.12 -7.58 0.95
CA THR A 46 -0.81 -8.76 0.16
C THR A 46 0.67 -8.78 -0.18
N THR A 47 1.24 -9.97 -0.16
CA THR A 47 2.64 -10.18 -0.50
C THR A 47 2.71 -11.32 -1.51
N LEU A 48 3.29 -11.04 -2.67
CA LEU A 48 3.56 -12.09 -3.64
C LEU A 48 4.78 -12.85 -3.19
N ILE A 49 4.61 -14.15 -2.93
CA ILE A 49 5.72 -15.00 -2.49
C ILE A 49 6.45 -15.53 -3.71
N SER A 50 5.72 -16.14 -4.63
CA SER A 50 6.30 -16.71 -5.84
C SER A 50 5.22 -17.02 -6.85
N PHE A 51 5.63 -17.25 -8.07
CA PHE A 51 4.74 -17.81 -9.07
C PHE A 51 5.51 -18.88 -9.85
N SER A 52 4.75 -19.84 -10.39
CA SER A 52 5.31 -20.95 -11.12
C SER A 52 4.52 -21.16 -12.40
N ILE A 53 5.22 -21.20 -13.52
CA ILE A 53 4.57 -21.44 -14.81
C ILE A 53 4.43 -22.95 -14.97
N THR A 54 3.20 -23.44 -14.85
CA THR A 54 2.95 -24.88 -14.91
C THR A 54 2.74 -25.37 -16.33
N SER A 55 2.25 -24.51 -17.21
CA SER A 55 2.06 -24.85 -18.62
C SER A 55 1.93 -23.57 -19.43
N GLU A 56 1.76 -23.71 -20.75
CA GLU A 56 1.56 -22.56 -21.61
C GLU A 56 0.20 -21.88 -21.38
N LYS A 57 -0.71 -22.56 -20.70
CA LYS A 57 -2.07 -22.05 -20.48
C LYS A 57 -2.42 -21.90 -19.01
N GLU A 58 -1.43 -22.03 -18.13
CA GLU A 58 -1.68 -21.93 -16.70
C GLU A 58 -0.43 -21.50 -15.95
N VAL A 59 -0.65 -20.61 -14.99
CA VAL A 59 0.40 -20.19 -14.06
C VAL A 59 -0.18 -20.25 -12.65
N SER A 60 0.60 -20.83 -11.72
CA SER A 60 0.21 -20.89 -10.32
C SER A 60 0.89 -19.75 -9.57
N ILE A 61 0.12 -19.06 -8.76
CA ILE A 61 0.63 -17.94 -7.96
C ILE A 61 0.49 -18.31 -6.48
N ARG A 62 1.54 -18.01 -5.73
CA ARG A 62 1.56 -18.21 -4.29
C ARG A 62 1.67 -16.85 -3.63
N PHE A 63 0.66 -16.49 -2.84
CA PHE A 63 0.61 -15.19 -2.22
C PHE A 63 0.14 -15.30 -0.77
N LEU A 64 0.47 -14.27 0.00
CA LEU A 64 0.08 -14.16 1.39
C LEU A 64 -0.83 -12.96 1.54
N LEU A 65 -1.99 -13.18 2.15
CA LEU A 65 -2.92 -12.11 2.51
C LEU A 65 -2.91 -11.93 4.01
N GLU A 66 -2.61 -10.72 4.45
CA GLU A 66 -2.73 -10.34 5.84
C GLU A 66 -3.85 -9.33 5.95
N ARG A 67 -4.81 -9.56 6.81
CA ARG A 67 -5.94 -8.68 6.99
C ARG A 67 -6.09 -8.29 8.46
N ARG A 68 -6.59 -7.07 8.67
CA ARG A 68 -6.79 -6.56 10.03
C ARG A 68 -7.90 -7.33 10.74
N SER A 69 -8.99 -7.61 10.04
CA SER A 69 -10.11 -8.34 10.59
C SER A 69 -10.21 -9.72 9.96
N SER A 70 -10.08 -10.76 10.78
CA SER A 70 -10.19 -12.13 10.30
C SER A 70 -11.64 -12.51 9.96
N GLU A 71 -12.59 -11.68 10.37
CA GLU A 71 -13.99 -11.95 10.13
C GLU A 71 -14.51 -11.45 8.78
N THR A 72 -13.70 -10.62 8.09
CA THR A 72 -14.08 -10.05 6.81
C THR A 72 -13.55 -10.89 5.67
N PRO A 73 -14.42 -11.47 4.82
CA PRO A 73 -13.95 -12.16 3.63
C PRO A 73 -13.47 -11.18 2.58
N TYR A 74 -12.48 -11.60 1.80
CA TYR A 74 -11.90 -10.78 0.75
C TYR A 74 -11.91 -11.52 -0.58
N ALA A 75 -12.00 -10.76 -1.66
CA ALA A 75 -11.82 -11.29 -3.01
C ALA A 75 -10.59 -10.60 -3.60
N CYS A 76 -9.60 -11.39 -3.98
CA CYS A 76 -8.37 -10.87 -4.56
C CYS A 76 -8.35 -11.11 -6.06
N THR A 77 -8.00 -10.09 -6.83
CA THR A 77 -7.89 -10.17 -8.28
C THR A 77 -6.46 -10.52 -8.64
N LEU A 78 -6.29 -11.67 -9.27
CA LEU A 78 -5.00 -12.19 -9.70
C LEU A 78 -4.91 -12.08 -11.21
N VAL A 79 -3.76 -11.65 -11.71
CA VAL A 79 -3.58 -11.51 -13.16
C VAL A 79 -2.28 -12.18 -13.58
N ALA A 80 -2.28 -12.66 -14.81
CA ALA A 80 -1.09 -13.19 -15.46
C ALA A 80 -0.83 -12.37 -16.71
N ARG A 81 0.43 -12.03 -16.96
CA ARG A 81 0.84 -11.19 -18.09
C ARG A 81 1.86 -11.90 -18.95
N ASP A 82 1.84 -11.59 -20.24
CA ASP A 82 2.81 -12.12 -21.17
C ASP A 82 4.04 -11.21 -21.24
N ILE A 83 4.95 -11.51 -22.17
CA ILE A 83 6.19 -10.76 -22.33
C ILE A 83 5.94 -9.31 -22.74
N ASP A 84 4.81 -9.05 -23.40
CA ASP A 84 4.41 -7.70 -23.82
C ASP A 84 3.61 -6.98 -22.74
N LYS A 85 3.46 -7.58 -21.58
CA LYS A 85 2.73 -7.04 -20.42
C LYS A 85 1.21 -6.99 -20.62
N ASN A 86 0.70 -7.73 -21.60
CA ASN A 86 -0.72 -7.86 -21.77
C ASN A 86 -1.30 -8.84 -20.76
N VAL A 87 -2.48 -8.53 -20.23
CA VAL A 87 -3.17 -9.44 -19.32
C VAL A 87 -3.77 -10.57 -20.14
N ILE A 88 -3.24 -11.79 -19.97
CA ILE A 88 -3.69 -12.96 -20.70
C ILE A 88 -4.44 -13.95 -19.82
N GLY A 89 -4.57 -13.65 -18.53
CA GLY A 89 -5.35 -14.44 -17.60
C GLY A 89 -5.71 -13.60 -16.40
N GLN A 90 -6.91 -13.79 -15.89
CA GLN A 90 -7.39 -13.07 -14.72
C GLN A 90 -8.40 -13.93 -13.99
N ILE A 91 -8.31 -13.94 -12.66
CA ILE A 91 -9.23 -14.70 -11.82
C ILE A 91 -9.40 -13.95 -10.50
N ASP A 92 -10.58 -14.02 -9.94
CA ASP A 92 -10.85 -13.51 -8.61
C ASP A 92 -10.88 -14.69 -7.64
N GLU A 93 -10.00 -14.64 -6.64
CA GLU A 93 -9.94 -15.67 -5.61
C GLU A 93 -10.64 -15.15 -4.37
N VAL A 94 -11.67 -15.89 -3.92
CA VAL A 94 -12.39 -15.52 -2.70
C VAL A 94 -11.70 -16.16 -1.52
N ILE A 95 -11.36 -15.36 -0.53
CA ILE A 95 -10.74 -15.82 0.70
C ILE A 95 -11.76 -15.67 1.82
N PRO A 96 -12.29 -16.78 2.34
CA PRO A 96 -13.33 -16.70 3.37
C PRO A 96 -12.80 -16.17 4.68
N ALA A 97 -13.71 -15.74 5.53
CA ALA A 97 -13.38 -15.33 6.89
C ALA A 97 -12.79 -16.52 7.67
N GLY A 98 -11.94 -16.22 8.64
CA GLY A 98 -11.37 -17.24 9.50
C GLY A 98 -10.03 -16.90 10.08
N LYS A 99 -9.07 -16.56 9.23
CA LYS A 99 -7.70 -16.27 9.68
C LYS A 99 -7.28 -14.88 9.21
N SER A 100 -6.49 -14.22 10.04
CA SER A 100 -5.97 -12.90 9.68
C SER A 100 -4.79 -13.00 8.72
N LYS A 101 -4.14 -14.14 8.65
CA LYS A 101 -2.98 -14.36 7.79
C LYS A 101 -3.19 -15.65 7.03
N ILE A 102 -3.29 -15.55 5.72
CA ILE A 102 -3.61 -16.69 4.86
C ILE A 102 -2.64 -16.73 3.69
N GLU A 103 -2.04 -17.90 3.49
CA GLU A 103 -1.20 -18.17 2.33
C GLU A 103 -1.99 -19.05 1.38
N ARG A 104 -2.03 -18.66 0.10
CA ARG A 104 -2.78 -19.37 -0.92
C ARG A 104 -1.93 -19.64 -2.14
N ILE A 105 -2.20 -20.80 -2.76
CA ILE A 105 -1.65 -21.17 -4.07
C ILE A 105 -2.84 -21.30 -5.00
N THR A 106 -2.91 -20.45 -6.01
CA THR A 106 -4.05 -20.39 -6.91
C THR A 106 -3.59 -20.50 -8.36
N PRO A 107 -4.13 -21.43 -9.12
CA PRO A 107 -3.84 -21.50 -10.55
C PRO A 107 -4.64 -20.45 -11.31
N ILE A 108 -3.99 -19.79 -12.26
CA ILE A 108 -4.62 -18.80 -13.13
C ILE A 108 -4.61 -19.35 -14.55
N PRO A 109 -5.78 -19.62 -15.15
CA PRO A 109 -5.79 -20.04 -16.54
C PRO A 109 -5.44 -18.86 -17.45
N THR A 110 -4.61 -19.13 -18.46
CA THR A 110 -4.14 -18.09 -19.38
C THR A 110 -4.42 -18.49 -20.81
N ARG A 111 -4.51 -17.49 -21.68
CA ARG A 111 -4.75 -17.71 -23.09
C ARG A 111 -3.47 -18.04 -23.87
N GLY A 112 -2.31 -17.82 -23.25
CA GLY A 112 -1.03 -18.08 -23.86
C GLY A 112 0.04 -18.17 -22.82
N PRO A 113 1.31 -18.25 -23.21
CA PRO A 113 2.40 -18.36 -22.22
C PRO A 113 2.54 -17.10 -21.41
N ALA A 114 2.47 -17.24 -20.10
CA ALA A 114 2.64 -16.15 -19.14
C ALA A 114 4.09 -16.08 -18.70
N VAL A 115 4.59 -14.86 -18.48
CA VAL A 115 5.93 -14.68 -17.92
C VAL A 115 5.88 -14.05 -16.54
N ASN A 116 4.69 -13.59 -16.11
CA ASN A 116 4.50 -12.91 -14.84
C ASN A 116 3.11 -13.15 -14.32
N ALA A 117 2.97 -13.16 -13.02
CA ALA A 117 1.67 -13.24 -12.34
C ALA A 117 1.74 -12.40 -11.08
N ASP A 118 0.64 -11.73 -10.73
CA ASP A 118 0.64 -10.82 -9.59
C ASP A 118 -0.77 -10.68 -9.03
N VAL A 119 -0.82 -10.22 -7.78
CA VAL A 119 -2.07 -9.83 -7.13
C VAL A 119 -2.27 -8.34 -7.38
N VAL A 120 -3.32 -7.99 -8.13
CA VAL A 120 -3.57 -6.59 -8.47
C VAL A 120 -4.16 -5.85 -7.29
N ARG A 121 -5.20 -6.43 -6.69
CA ARG A 121 -5.87 -5.82 -5.55
C ARG A 121 -6.75 -6.85 -4.86
N CYS A 122 -7.10 -6.55 -3.63
CA CYS A 122 -8.08 -7.31 -2.89
C CYS A 122 -9.15 -6.34 -2.39
N ARG A 123 -10.38 -6.81 -2.32
CA ARG A 123 -11.50 -6.01 -1.83
C ARG A 123 -12.34 -6.85 -0.89
N GLU A 124 -13.11 -6.17 -0.05
CA GLU A 124 -14.03 -6.88 0.82
C GLU A 124 -15.09 -7.57 -0.02
N SER A 125 -15.34 -8.82 0.30
CA SER A 125 -16.36 -9.63 -0.36
C SER A 125 -17.58 -9.75 0.56
N ASP A 126 -18.74 -9.72 -0.02
CA ASP A 126 -19.99 -9.91 0.74
C ASP A 126 -20.30 -11.38 0.98
#